data_7589670f8bf42b54d84318786cd596df
#
_entry.id   7589670f8bf42b54d84318786cd596df
#
_cell.length_a   1.000
_cell.length_b   1.000
_cell.length_c   1.000
_cell.angle_alpha   90.00
_cell.angle_beta   90.00
_cell.angle_gamma   90.00
#
_symmetry.space_group_name_H-M   'P 1'
#
loop_
_entity.id
_entity.type
_entity.pdbx_description
1 polymer ?
#
loop_
_entity_poly.entity_id
_entity_poly.type
_entity_poly.pdbx_seq_one_letter_code
_entity_poly.pdbx_strand_id
1 'polypeptide(L)'
;EPTRARSMVVTIFCDVITPHGGQVALGSLVEAAGLVGISEQAIRSAVNRLVSEGWLVSEAHGRRSVFSFSEQGLLRSIVPLRRVYQCPNLTWTGQWNILIAKNWKLEHDAYVQAANDLQWAGYGRVCDNVFIRPQMAGDNMLCCAGSILEKEVVCFVGSEKQCVMNG
;
A
#
# COMPACT_ATOMS: atom_id res chain seq x y z
N GLU A 1 -15.38 9.40 8.00
CA GLU A 1 -14.03 9.98 8.24
C GLU A 1 -12.94 9.01 8.73
N PRO A 2 -13.19 7.73 9.00
CA PRO A 2 -12.14 6.81 9.45
C PRO A 2 -11.03 6.60 8.39
N THR A 3 -11.35 6.71 7.12
CA THR A 3 -10.38 6.58 6.02
C THR A 3 -9.33 7.70 6.04
N ARG A 4 -9.75 8.94 6.38
CA ARG A 4 -8.84 10.09 6.45
C ARG A 4 -7.82 9.95 7.58
N ALA A 5 -8.24 9.52 8.77
CA ALA A 5 -7.35 9.31 9.90
C ALA A 5 -6.33 8.19 9.61
N ARG A 6 -6.77 7.08 8.99
CA ARG A 6 -5.89 5.98 8.60
C ARG A 6 -4.81 6.42 7.62
N SER A 7 -5.21 7.09 6.53
CA SER A 7 -4.25 7.60 5.53
C SER A 7 -3.26 8.58 6.15
N MET A 8 -3.75 9.47 7.02
CA MET A 8 -2.88 10.44 7.70
C MET A 8 -1.86 9.76 8.62
N VAL A 9 -2.25 8.75 9.38
CA VAL A 9 -1.31 7.98 10.21
C VAL A 9 -0.22 7.36 9.34
N VAL A 10 -0.59 6.69 8.24
CA VAL A 10 0.38 6.10 7.31
C VAL A 10 1.31 7.17 6.75
N THR A 11 0.79 8.33 6.33
CA THR A 11 1.60 9.44 5.82
C THR A 11 2.59 9.94 6.88
N ILE A 12 2.15 10.17 8.12
CA ILE A 12 3.03 10.61 9.22
C ILE A 12 4.14 9.56 9.47
N PHE A 13 3.79 8.28 9.44
CA PHE A 13 4.81 7.23 9.56
C PHE A 13 5.82 7.25 8.43
N CYS A 14 5.35 7.41 7.18
CA CYS A 14 6.22 7.44 6.00
C CYS A 14 7.15 8.64 5.99
N ASP A 15 6.58 9.83 6.24
CA ASP A 15 7.26 11.10 5.95
C ASP A 15 8.08 11.62 7.14
N VAL A 16 7.63 11.28 8.35
CA VAL A 16 8.22 11.84 9.57
C VAL A 16 8.88 10.75 10.42
N ILE A 17 8.13 9.68 10.75
CA ILE A 17 8.60 8.74 11.76
C ILE A 17 9.69 7.84 11.22
N THR A 18 9.50 7.24 10.05
CA THR A 18 10.46 6.31 9.46
C THR A 18 11.83 6.94 9.22
N PRO A 19 11.97 8.17 8.67
CA PRO A 19 13.27 8.83 8.53
C PRO A 19 13.92 9.20 9.87
N HIS A 20 13.16 9.26 10.96
CA HIS A 20 13.64 9.74 12.27
C HIS A 20 13.65 8.63 13.34
N GLY A 21 14.02 7.41 12.96
CA GLY A 21 14.19 6.29 13.90
C GLY A 21 13.06 5.27 13.87
N GLY A 22 11.99 5.49 13.12
CA GLY A 22 10.95 4.50 12.81
C GLY A 22 9.97 4.18 13.94
N GLN A 23 10.08 4.85 15.10
CA GLN A 23 9.28 4.56 16.29
C GLN A 23 8.61 5.82 16.84
N VAL A 24 7.38 5.70 17.32
CA VAL A 24 6.63 6.80 17.91
C VAL A 24 5.72 6.33 19.04
N ALA A 25 5.64 7.13 20.13
CA ALA A 25 4.65 6.93 21.17
C ALA A 25 3.26 7.42 20.70
N LEU A 26 2.20 6.73 21.15
CA LEU A 26 0.84 7.09 20.75
C LEU A 26 0.48 8.55 21.08
N GLY A 27 0.92 9.06 22.23
CA GLY A 27 0.68 10.45 22.63
C GLY A 27 1.23 11.46 21.64
N SER A 28 2.49 11.26 21.20
CA SER A 28 3.12 12.14 20.20
C SER A 28 2.42 12.08 18.84
N LEU A 29 1.95 10.90 18.44
CA LEU A 29 1.19 10.73 17.20
C LEU A 29 -0.17 11.45 17.27
N VAL A 30 -0.85 11.36 18.42
CA VAL A 30 -2.11 12.07 18.68
C VAL A 30 -1.89 13.59 18.63
N GLU A 31 -0.84 14.09 19.27
CA GLU A 31 -0.48 15.50 19.26
C GLU A 31 -0.21 16.02 17.85
N ALA A 32 0.64 15.33 17.10
CA ALA A 32 0.95 15.68 15.71
C ALA A 32 -0.30 15.68 14.80
N ALA A 33 -1.17 14.70 14.93
CA ALA A 33 -2.40 14.62 14.15
C ALA A 33 -3.44 15.65 14.57
N GLY A 34 -3.43 16.08 15.82
CA GLY A 34 -4.25 17.17 16.34
C GLY A 34 -3.98 18.49 15.62
N LEU A 35 -2.73 18.76 15.23
CA LEU A 35 -2.36 19.95 14.47
C LEU A 35 -3.04 20.05 13.10
N VAL A 36 -3.43 18.92 12.52
CA VAL A 36 -4.14 18.85 11.24
C VAL A 36 -5.63 18.55 11.40
N GLY A 37 -6.16 18.75 12.61
CA GLY A 37 -7.60 18.68 12.91
C GLY A 37 -8.18 17.27 12.97
N ILE A 38 -7.37 16.26 13.28
CA ILE A 38 -7.85 14.88 13.48
C ILE A 38 -7.98 14.60 14.98
N SER A 39 -9.15 14.12 15.39
CA SER A 39 -9.44 13.84 16.80
C SER A 39 -8.61 12.69 17.35
N GLU A 40 -8.27 12.74 18.63
CA GLU A 40 -7.56 11.68 19.36
C GLU A 40 -8.23 10.32 19.18
N GLN A 41 -9.57 10.26 19.29
CA GLN A 41 -10.32 9.03 19.14
C GLN A 41 -10.15 8.42 17.74
N ALA A 42 -10.16 9.25 16.70
CA ALA A 42 -9.96 8.80 15.32
C ALA A 42 -8.55 8.24 15.11
N ILE A 43 -7.51 8.87 15.70
CA ILE A 43 -6.14 8.38 15.63
C ILE A 43 -5.99 7.06 16.38
N ARG A 44 -6.50 6.94 17.60
CA ARG A 44 -6.46 5.69 18.36
C ARG A 44 -7.12 4.54 17.61
N SER A 45 -8.30 4.79 17.03
CA SER A 45 -9.00 3.80 16.21
C SER A 45 -8.22 3.42 14.95
N ALA A 46 -7.62 4.40 14.27
CA ALA A 46 -6.80 4.17 13.08
C ALA A 46 -5.55 3.34 13.39
N VAL A 47 -4.83 3.66 14.48
CA VAL A 47 -3.65 2.91 14.93
C VAL A 47 -4.01 1.47 15.28
N ASN A 48 -5.06 1.25 16.07
CA ASN A 48 -5.51 -0.10 16.43
C ASN A 48 -5.87 -0.92 15.19
N ARG A 49 -6.54 -0.30 14.22
CA ARG A 49 -6.86 -0.95 12.95
C ARG A 49 -5.61 -1.27 12.14
N LEU A 50 -4.64 -0.36 12.05
CA LEU A 50 -3.38 -0.60 11.36
C LEU A 50 -2.56 -1.72 12.02
N VAL A 51 -2.64 -1.87 13.35
CA VAL A 51 -2.03 -3.00 14.06
C VAL A 51 -2.75 -4.30 13.72
N SER A 52 -4.09 -4.32 13.74
CA SER A 52 -4.85 -5.53 13.39
C SER A 52 -4.70 -5.97 11.93
N GLU A 53 -4.48 -5.01 11.03
CA GLU A 53 -4.22 -5.24 9.60
C GLU A 53 -2.73 -5.60 9.32
N GLY A 54 -1.88 -5.65 10.35
CA GLY A 54 -0.46 -5.99 10.21
C GLY A 54 0.40 -4.89 9.57
N TRP A 55 -0.06 -3.65 9.54
CA TRP A 55 0.75 -2.52 9.09
C TRP A 55 1.72 -2.02 10.17
N LEU A 56 1.25 -1.98 11.41
CA LEU A 56 2.02 -1.53 12.54
C LEU A 56 2.21 -2.66 13.55
N VAL A 57 3.29 -2.58 14.29
CA VAL A 57 3.53 -3.37 15.51
C VAL A 57 3.56 -2.42 16.71
N SER A 58 3.17 -2.94 17.86
CA SER A 58 3.18 -2.23 19.13
C SER A 58 4.13 -2.90 20.09
N GLU A 59 5.04 -2.14 20.64
CA GLU A 59 5.97 -2.60 21.69
C GLU A 59 5.73 -1.82 22.99
N ALA A 60 5.80 -2.52 24.11
CA ALA A 60 5.68 -1.89 25.42
C ALA A 60 7.04 -1.36 25.88
N HIS A 61 7.15 -0.05 26.04
CA HIS A 61 8.30 0.61 26.66
C HIS A 61 7.90 1.18 28.03
N GLY A 62 8.03 0.39 29.07
CA GLY A 62 7.58 0.74 30.40
C GLY A 62 6.06 0.94 30.46
N ARG A 63 5.60 2.15 30.78
CA ARG A 63 4.17 2.50 30.83
C ARG A 63 3.61 3.03 29.49
N ARG A 64 4.42 3.09 28.42
CA ARG A 64 4.02 3.65 27.12
C ARG A 64 4.07 2.58 26.05
N SER A 65 3.11 2.62 25.15
CA SER A 65 3.14 1.85 23.91
C SER A 65 3.82 2.67 22.83
N VAL A 66 4.80 2.05 22.18
CA VAL A 66 5.52 2.61 21.03
C VAL A 66 5.12 1.81 19.79
N PHE A 67 4.91 2.50 18.69
CA PHE A 67 4.47 1.93 17.44
C PHE A 67 5.53 2.12 16.37
N SER A 68 5.70 1.12 15.53
CA SER A 68 6.55 1.17 14.33
C SER A 68 5.87 0.43 13.18
N PHE A 69 6.34 0.64 11.95
CA PHE A 69 5.92 -0.23 10.85
C PHE A 69 6.34 -1.67 11.13
N SER A 70 5.46 -2.61 10.82
CA SER A 70 5.87 -4.01 10.65
C SER A 70 6.73 -4.13 9.39
N GLU A 71 7.43 -5.27 9.22
CA GLU A 71 8.15 -5.55 7.98
C GLU A 71 7.22 -5.47 6.75
N GLN A 72 6.04 -6.05 6.85
CA GLN A 72 5.02 -5.98 5.79
C GLN A 72 4.49 -4.56 5.59
N GLY A 73 4.24 -3.80 6.66
CA GLY A 73 3.82 -2.41 6.59
C GLY A 73 4.84 -1.53 5.90
N LEU A 74 6.11 -1.74 6.18
CA LEU A 74 7.21 -1.04 5.54
C LEU A 74 7.26 -1.34 4.04
N LEU A 75 7.22 -2.62 3.66
CA LEU A 75 7.19 -3.03 2.24
C LEU A 75 5.98 -2.43 1.49
N ARG A 76 4.79 -2.43 2.10
CA ARG A 76 3.59 -1.82 1.52
C ARG A 76 3.69 -0.30 1.38
N SER A 77 4.43 0.37 2.26
CA SER A 77 4.61 1.82 2.24
C SER A 77 5.61 2.30 1.19
N ILE A 78 6.59 1.47 0.79
CA ILE A 78 7.65 1.83 -0.16
C ILE A 78 7.08 2.23 -1.52
N VAL A 79 6.09 1.52 -2.03
CA VAL A 79 5.54 1.76 -3.38
C VAL A 79 4.82 3.11 -3.48
N PRO A 80 3.88 3.47 -2.57
CA PRO A 80 3.29 4.80 -2.54
C PRO A 80 4.32 5.91 -2.34
N LEU A 81 5.30 5.72 -1.45
CA LEU A 81 6.36 6.68 -1.21
C LEU A 81 7.19 6.98 -2.46
N ARG A 82 7.60 5.94 -3.19
CA ARG A 82 8.32 6.11 -4.45
C ARG A 82 7.50 6.90 -5.48
N ARG A 83 6.19 6.71 -5.53
CA ARG A 83 5.32 7.45 -6.44
C ARG A 83 5.20 8.93 -6.09
N VAL A 84 5.21 9.27 -4.80
CA VAL A 84 5.06 10.65 -4.32
C VAL A 84 6.39 11.40 -4.37
N TYR A 85 7.48 10.78 -3.93
CA TYR A 85 8.75 11.47 -3.71
C TYR A 85 9.81 11.21 -4.79
N GLN A 86 9.73 10.08 -5.46
CA GLN A 86 10.58 9.77 -6.59
C GLN A 86 9.77 9.91 -7.88
N CYS A 87 9.20 11.11 -8.15
CA CYS A 87 8.72 11.42 -9.47
C CYS A 87 9.93 11.51 -10.44
N PRO A 88 10.52 10.38 -10.89
CA PRO A 88 11.32 10.43 -12.08
C PRO A 88 10.37 10.84 -13.19
N ASN A 89 10.86 11.32 -14.28
CA ASN A 89 10.10 11.40 -15.52
C ASN A 89 9.58 10.00 -15.84
N LEU A 90 8.38 9.68 -15.29
CA LEU A 90 7.75 8.39 -15.46
C LEU A 90 7.26 8.31 -16.90
N THR A 91 8.19 7.97 -17.79
CA THR A 91 7.85 7.76 -19.19
C THR A 91 7.20 6.38 -19.30
N TRP A 92 5.96 6.37 -19.74
CA TRP A 92 5.29 5.13 -20.09
C TRP A 92 6.02 4.43 -21.24
N THR A 93 6.30 3.16 -21.10
CA THR A 93 7.03 2.36 -22.10
C THR A 93 6.15 1.94 -23.29
N GLY A 94 4.86 2.24 -23.30
CA GLY A 94 3.88 1.70 -24.24
C GLY A 94 3.43 0.28 -23.87
N GLN A 95 3.82 -0.22 -22.70
CA GLN A 95 3.51 -1.57 -22.25
C GLN A 95 2.70 -1.54 -20.96
N TRP A 96 2.02 -2.65 -20.70
CA TRP A 96 1.21 -2.89 -19.52
C TRP A 96 1.75 -4.08 -18.73
N ASN A 97 1.84 -3.92 -17.43
CA ASN A 97 2.01 -5.03 -16.50
C ASN A 97 0.62 -5.62 -16.23
N ILE A 98 0.43 -6.87 -16.60
CA ILE A 98 -0.82 -7.61 -16.43
C ILE A 98 -0.58 -8.69 -15.38
N LEU A 99 -1.41 -8.68 -14.36
CA LEU A 99 -1.35 -9.62 -13.27
C LEU A 99 -2.64 -10.44 -13.27
N ILE A 100 -2.49 -11.76 -13.34
CA ILE A 100 -3.59 -12.72 -13.31
C ILE A 100 -3.46 -13.57 -12.05
N ALA A 101 -4.40 -13.46 -11.15
CA ALA A 101 -4.48 -14.29 -9.95
C ALA A 101 -5.11 -15.65 -10.31
N LYS A 102 -4.33 -16.73 -10.18
CA LYS A 102 -4.85 -18.09 -10.37
C LYS A 102 -5.59 -18.53 -9.12
N ASN A 103 -6.79 -19.10 -9.30
CA ASN A 103 -7.53 -19.76 -8.21
C ASN A 103 -7.70 -18.92 -6.93
N TRP A 104 -7.94 -17.65 -7.06
CA TRP A 104 -8.19 -16.77 -5.92
C TRP A 104 -9.50 -17.18 -5.20
N LYS A 105 -9.51 -18.40 -4.65
CA LYS A 105 -10.48 -18.88 -3.67
C LYS A 105 -10.14 -18.38 -2.28
N LEU A 106 -9.71 -17.13 -2.19
CA LEU A 106 -9.47 -16.50 -0.90
C LEU A 106 -10.83 -16.27 -0.22
N GLU A 107 -10.83 -16.38 1.09
CA GLU A 107 -11.94 -15.85 1.87
C GLU A 107 -12.16 -14.38 1.51
N HIS A 108 -13.40 -13.93 1.56
CA HIS A 108 -13.80 -12.60 1.09
C HIS A 108 -12.88 -11.48 1.61
N ASP A 109 -12.55 -11.52 2.89
CA ASP A 109 -11.72 -10.49 3.54
C ASP A 109 -10.27 -10.49 3.02
N ALA A 110 -9.69 -11.65 2.80
CA ALA A 110 -8.34 -11.80 2.25
C ALA A 110 -8.28 -11.32 0.79
N TYR A 111 -9.35 -11.57 0.01
CA TYR A 111 -9.47 -11.05 -1.36
C TYR A 111 -9.53 -9.51 -1.37
N VAL A 112 -10.39 -8.93 -0.53
CA VAL A 112 -10.54 -7.47 -0.43
C VAL A 112 -9.23 -6.82 -0.02
N GLN A 113 -8.52 -7.41 0.93
CA GLN A 113 -7.21 -6.93 1.37
C GLN A 113 -6.20 -6.93 0.22
N ALA A 114 -6.05 -8.05 -0.48
CA ALA A 114 -5.12 -8.19 -1.59
C ALA A 114 -5.46 -7.25 -2.77
N ALA A 115 -6.76 -7.10 -3.10
CA ALA A 115 -7.19 -6.16 -4.12
C ALA A 115 -6.88 -4.71 -3.75
N ASN A 116 -7.06 -4.32 -2.49
CA ASN A 116 -6.68 -3.01 -1.98
C ASN A 116 -5.16 -2.79 -2.07
N ASP A 117 -4.37 -3.78 -1.69
CA ASP A 117 -2.91 -3.70 -1.76
C ASP A 117 -2.42 -3.54 -3.21
N LEU A 118 -3.03 -4.25 -4.17
CA LEU A 118 -2.75 -4.06 -5.60
C LEU A 118 -3.15 -2.68 -6.10
N GLN A 119 -4.28 -2.16 -5.64
CA GLN A 119 -4.72 -0.81 -5.99
C GLN A 119 -3.74 0.25 -5.44
N TRP A 120 -3.24 0.08 -4.22
CA TRP A 120 -2.17 0.89 -3.65
C TRP A 120 -0.87 0.78 -4.47
N ALA A 121 -0.54 -0.40 -5.00
CA ALA A 121 0.58 -0.61 -5.92
C ALA A 121 0.34 -0.01 -7.31
N GLY A 122 -0.84 0.57 -7.56
CA GLY A 122 -1.20 1.27 -8.79
C GLY A 122 -1.80 0.40 -9.87
N TYR A 123 -2.21 -0.80 -9.52
CA TYR A 123 -2.96 -1.65 -10.43
C TYR A 123 -4.44 -1.24 -10.47
N GLY A 124 -5.00 -1.14 -11.67
CA GLY A 124 -6.43 -1.07 -11.88
C GLY A 124 -7.00 -2.49 -12.04
N ARG A 125 -8.17 -2.76 -11.47
CA ARG A 125 -8.87 -4.02 -11.63
C ARG A 125 -9.68 -4.01 -12.93
N VAL A 126 -9.42 -4.97 -13.81
CA VAL A 126 -10.15 -5.17 -15.07
C VAL A 126 -11.34 -6.11 -14.86
N CYS A 127 -11.10 -7.22 -14.17
CA CYS A 127 -12.12 -8.15 -13.71
C CYS A 127 -11.65 -8.83 -12.41
N ASP A 128 -12.40 -9.76 -11.86
CA ASP A 128 -12.17 -10.28 -10.51
C ASP A 128 -10.74 -10.80 -10.28
N ASN A 129 -10.12 -11.38 -11.28
CA ASN A 129 -8.80 -12.00 -11.14
C ASN A 129 -7.72 -11.34 -12.01
N VAL A 130 -8.03 -10.20 -12.69
CA VAL A 130 -7.11 -9.55 -13.62
C VAL A 130 -6.90 -8.10 -13.22
N PHE A 131 -5.64 -7.75 -13.02
CA PHE A 131 -5.20 -6.42 -12.67
C PHE A 131 -4.18 -5.92 -13.67
N ILE A 132 -4.24 -4.64 -14.03
CA ILE A 132 -3.32 -4.03 -14.99
C ILE A 132 -2.74 -2.74 -14.43
N ARG A 133 -1.51 -2.45 -14.86
CA ARG A 133 -0.81 -1.20 -14.54
C ARG A 133 0.05 -0.78 -15.72
N PRO A 134 0.13 0.52 -16.07
CA PRO A 134 1.12 1.00 -17.04
C PRO A 134 2.53 0.62 -16.58
N GLN A 135 3.35 0.12 -17.50
CA GLN A 135 4.76 -0.11 -17.22
C GLN A 135 5.54 1.18 -17.43
N MET A 136 6.21 1.64 -16.39
CA MET A 136 7.05 2.84 -16.44
C MET A 136 8.52 2.46 -16.66
N ALA A 137 9.28 3.36 -17.29
CA ALA A 137 10.72 3.16 -17.47
C ALA A 137 11.40 3.02 -16.09
N GLY A 138 12.21 1.98 -15.92
CA GLY A 138 12.84 1.66 -14.62
C GLY A 138 11.95 0.90 -13.63
N ASP A 139 10.74 0.51 -14.02
CA ASP A 139 9.82 -0.28 -13.19
C ASP A 139 10.37 -1.72 -13.04
N ASN A 140 10.56 -2.14 -11.80
CA ASN A 140 10.88 -3.53 -11.51
C ASN A 140 9.59 -4.25 -11.07
N MET A 141 9.03 -5.05 -11.96
CA MET A 141 7.73 -5.71 -11.82
C MET A 141 7.61 -6.58 -10.55
N LEU A 142 8.71 -7.17 -10.10
CA LEU A 142 8.76 -8.07 -8.95
C LEU A 142 8.67 -7.35 -7.60
N CYS A 143 9.05 -6.08 -7.51
CA CYS A 143 9.05 -5.35 -6.25
C CYS A 143 7.64 -5.02 -5.71
N CYS A 144 6.62 -5.06 -6.55
CA CYS A 144 5.26 -4.63 -6.17
C CYS A 144 4.32 -5.79 -5.78
N ALA A 145 4.66 -7.01 -6.20
CA ALA A 145 3.82 -8.19 -6.00
C ALA A 145 4.39 -9.18 -4.96
N GLY A 146 5.65 -8.98 -4.54
CA GLY A 146 6.43 -10.00 -3.84
C GLY A 146 5.92 -10.45 -2.49
N SER A 147 5.17 -9.64 -1.75
CA SER A 147 4.69 -10.01 -0.41
C SER A 147 3.25 -10.55 -0.38
N ILE A 148 2.46 -10.24 -1.41
CA ILE A 148 1.02 -10.52 -1.41
C ILE A 148 0.70 -11.80 -2.20
N LEU A 149 1.59 -12.18 -3.13
CA LEU A 149 1.22 -13.07 -4.22
C LEU A 149 2.22 -14.21 -4.47
N GLU A 150 3.00 -14.61 -3.47
CA GLU A 150 4.10 -15.57 -3.65
C GLU A 150 3.72 -16.94 -4.26
N LYS A 151 2.47 -17.29 -4.37
CA LYS A 151 2.10 -18.67 -4.74
C LYS A 151 1.16 -18.87 -5.93
N GLU A 152 0.37 -17.87 -6.37
CA GLU A 152 -0.67 -18.13 -7.38
C GLU A 152 -0.90 -17.01 -8.41
N VAL A 153 0.13 -16.25 -8.76
CA VAL A 153 0.00 -15.14 -9.70
C VAL A 153 0.87 -15.34 -10.92
N VAL A 154 0.30 -15.09 -12.08
CA VAL A 154 1.03 -15.02 -13.34
C VAL A 154 1.11 -13.56 -13.76
N CYS A 155 2.33 -13.11 -14.03
CA CYS A 155 2.57 -11.76 -14.47
C CYS A 155 3.01 -11.76 -15.93
N PHE A 156 2.43 -10.86 -16.73
CA PHE A 156 2.79 -10.64 -18.13
C PHE A 156 3.11 -9.17 -18.36
N VAL A 157 3.96 -8.95 -19.35
CA VAL A 157 4.14 -7.62 -19.94
C VAL A 157 3.58 -7.69 -21.36
N GLY A 158 2.70 -6.78 -21.71
CA GLY A 158 2.06 -6.75 -23.02
C GLY A 158 1.86 -5.32 -23.53
N SER A 159 1.82 -5.16 -24.85
CA SER A 159 1.45 -3.93 -25.51
C SER A 159 0.03 -4.04 -26.06
N GLU A 160 -0.68 -2.92 -26.07
CA GLU A 160 -1.99 -2.83 -26.73
C GLU A 160 -1.82 -2.98 -28.22
N LYS A 161 -2.48 -3.97 -28.82
CA LYS A 161 -2.70 -4.02 -30.26
C LYS A 161 -4.14 -3.59 -30.52
N GLN A 162 -4.33 -2.55 -31.29
CA GLN A 162 -5.66 -2.20 -31.79
C GLN A 162 -6.20 -3.38 -32.62
N CYS A 163 -7.20 -4.07 -32.10
CA CYS A 163 -8.02 -4.94 -32.93
C CYS A 163 -8.94 -4.02 -33.75
N VAL A 164 -8.59 -3.76 -34.99
CA VAL A 164 -9.51 -3.19 -35.95
C VAL A 164 -10.53 -4.30 -36.23
N MET A 165 -11.70 -4.23 -35.60
CA MET A 165 -12.84 -5.03 -36.03
C MET A 165 -13.30 -4.42 -37.33
N ASN A 166 -12.91 -5.02 -38.47
CA ASN A 166 -13.53 -4.79 -39.75
C ASN A 166 -14.95 -5.37 -39.65
N GLY A 167 -15.94 -4.48 -39.49
CA GLY A 167 -17.35 -4.79 -39.61
C GLY A 167 -17.73 -4.99 -41.08
#